data_802f8fee31d032523bba039e3b7c1171
#
_entry.id   802f8fee31d032523bba039e3b7c1171
#
_cell.length_a   1.000
_cell.length_b   1.000
_cell.length_c   1.000
_cell.angle_alpha   90.00
_cell.angle_beta   90.00
_cell.angle_gamma   90.00
#
_symmetry.space_group_name_H-M   'P 1'
#
loop_
_entity.id
_entity.type
_entity.pdbx_description
1 polymer ?
#
loop_
_entity_poly.entity_id
_entity_poly.type
_entity_poly.pdbx_seq_one_letter_code
_entity_poly.pdbx_strand_id
1 'polypeptide(L)'
;MKVIKTDVAIMGSGVAGMGAAYQLACAGGLKVAVFEKYPAQGGAVSNCPMCFCSTPDTPQAQKSAYEVLAKFSNYTANMGLISKVVKYSSMFPDLFLNKLNIKAPMVVSRDPADYGNQRGYTMGHANGLDVGDIYFIEGRGQGHGMALALLRLRLMLEKQGVSFYFSTPIKKIIRSESGKVTGAIAYEKDGSEIQIQCSALIVASGGISGNIEMMKELGVLKTKYEEAYRDGGQVMITFPDSCQEGDGQKAVWEIGGKRAGIVISADPQVPNPGVRVGPNTPWLAANQTKIITEQPYLRVNELGKRFINEEMSNNHTAISTSIIRNNTNRACYMSVDEDTAQSLAEGVEAGYVSFIF
;
A
#
# COMPACT_ATOMS: atom_id res chain seq x y z
N MET A 1 12.29 -35.24 -1.43
CA MET A 1 11.39 -34.07 -1.39
C MET A 1 11.02 -33.80 0.06
N LYS A 2 11.28 -32.62 0.56
CA LYS A 2 10.95 -32.18 1.92
C LYS A 2 9.43 -31.92 2.02
N VAL A 3 8.82 -32.35 3.12
CA VAL A 3 7.36 -32.13 3.35
C VAL A 3 7.19 -31.30 4.61
N ILE A 4 6.44 -30.22 4.52
CA ILE A 4 6.02 -29.38 5.64
C ILE A 4 4.51 -29.56 5.84
N LYS A 5 4.10 -29.90 7.07
CA LYS A 5 2.69 -30.07 7.42
C LYS A 5 2.25 -28.95 8.36
N THR A 6 1.19 -28.25 7.99
CA THR A 6 0.58 -27.16 8.75
C THR A 6 -0.92 -27.15 8.53
N ASP A 7 -1.69 -26.52 9.41
CA ASP A 7 -3.13 -26.40 9.19
C ASP A 7 -3.41 -25.25 8.21
N VAL A 8 -2.71 -24.13 8.40
CA VAL A 8 -2.81 -22.96 7.52
C VAL A 8 -1.43 -22.54 7.05
N ALA A 9 -1.26 -22.48 5.73
CA ALA A 9 -0.09 -21.87 5.11
C ALA A 9 -0.41 -20.43 4.68
N ILE A 10 0.56 -19.53 4.84
CA ILE A 10 0.45 -18.12 4.42
C ILE A 10 1.56 -17.83 3.44
N MET A 11 1.21 -17.34 2.26
CA MET A 11 2.15 -16.94 1.21
C MET A 11 2.43 -15.45 1.31
N GLY A 12 3.61 -15.12 1.81
CA GLY A 12 4.10 -13.74 2.01
C GLY A 12 4.06 -13.28 3.45
N SER A 13 5.12 -12.60 3.89
CA SER A 13 5.30 -12.03 5.22
C SER A 13 5.23 -10.51 5.25
N GLY A 14 4.54 -9.91 4.28
CA GLY A 14 4.16 -8.51 4.28
C GLY A 14 3.08 -8.21 5.32
N VAL A 15 2.61 -6.96 5.41
CA VAL A 15 1.59 -6.54 6.40
C VAL A 15 0.36 -7.43 6.39
N ALA A 16 -0.14 -7.80 5.22
CA ALA A 16 -1.34 -8.64 5.09
C ALA A 16 -1.11 -10.06 5.64
N GLY A 17 0.03 -10.69 5.28
CA GLY A 17 0.37 -12.04 5.76
C GLY A 17 0.66 -12.07 7.25
N MET A 18 1.36 -11.06 7.75
CA MET A 18 1.64 -10.90 9.18
C MET A 18 0.37 -10.64 10.00
N GLY A 19 -0.55 -9.83 9.47
CA GLY A 19 -1.86 -9.61 10.09
C GLY A 19 -2.71 -10.88 10.13
N ALA A 20 -2.70 -11.68 9.05
CA ALA A 20 -3.37 -12.98 9.02
C ALA A 20 -2.77 -13.94 10.04
N ALA A 21 -1.44 -14.04 10.11
CA ALA A 21 -0.74 -14.87 11.09
C ALA A 21 -1.09 -14.47 12.53
N TYR A 22 -1.16 -13.14 12.78
CA TYR A 22 -1.54 -12.62 14.09
C TYR A 22 -2.96 -13.05 14.50
N GLN A 23 -3.93 -12.91 13.60
CA GLN A 23 -5.31 -13.31 13.90
C GLN A 23 -5.43 -14.81 14.15
N LEU A 24 -4.74 -15.63 13.36
CA LEU A 24 -4.73 -17.07 13.53
C LEU A 24 -4.06 -17.48 14.85
N ALA A 25 -2.96 -16.84 15.22
CA ALA A 25 -2.28 -17.09 16.48
C ALA A 25 -3.16 -16.69 17.69
N CYS A 26 -3.87 -15.56 17.61
CA CYS A 26 -4.82 -15.14 18.63
C CYS A 26 -6.01 -16.11 18.78
N ALA A 27 -6.48 -16.69 17.68
CA ALA A 27 -7.54 -17.69 17.71
C ALA A 27 -7.10 -19.01 18.37
N GLY A 28 -5.82 -19.34 18.26
CA GLY A 28 -5.21 -20.55 18.84
C GLY A 28 -5.63 -21.85 18.15
N GLY A 29 -5.03 -22.95 18.57
CA GLY A 29 -5.41 -24.31 18.14
C GLY A 29 -5.00 -24.71 16.72
N LEU A 30 -4.36 -23.85 15.94
CA LEU A 30 -3.93 -24.10 14.57
C LEU A 30 -2.41 -24.03 14.44
N LYS A 31 -1.84 -24.95 13.68
CA LYS A 31 -0.46 -24.84 13.21
C LYS A 31 -0.43 -23.89 12.03
N VAL A 32 0.29 -22.78 12.17
CA VAL A 32 0.41 -21.74 11.14
C VAL A 32 1.84 -21.67 10.66
N ALA A 33 2.03 -21.62 9.33
CA ALA A 33 3.33 -21.47 8.69
C ALA A 33 3.29 -20.36 7.66
N VAL A 34 4.24 -19.44 7.74
CA VAL A 34 4.41 -18.31 6.82
C VAL A 34 5.61 -18.58 5.91
N PHE A 35 5.41 -18.45 4.61
CA PHE A 35 6.42 -18.68 3.58
C PHE A 35 6.73 -17.37 2.87
N GLU A 36 7.98 -16.95 2.90
CA GLU A 36 8.45 -15.70 2.34
C GLU A 36 9.56 -15.94 1.31
N LYS A 37 9.48 -15.29 0.16
CA LYS A 37 10.47 -15.41 -0.90
C LYS A 37 11.79 -14.72 -0.59
N TYR A 38 11.76 -13.69 0.24
CA TYR A 38 12.95 -12.96 0.68
C TYR A 38 13.55 -13.53 1.97
N PRO A 39 14.80 -13.14 2.29
CA PRO A 39 15.49 -13.66 3.48
C PRO A 39 14.96 -13.10 4.80
N ALA A 40 14.02 -12.16 4.78
CA ALA A 40 13.43 -11.55 5.96
C ALA A 40 11.96 -11.19 5.71
N GLN A 41 11.23 -10.97 6.80
CA GLN A 41 9.87 -10.43 6.75
C GLN A 41 9.88 -9.01 6.18
N GLY A 42 8.78 -8.63 5.53
CA GLY A 42 8.70 -7.28 4.99
C GLY A 42 7.63 -7.12 3.93
N GLY A 43 8.03 -6.68 2.75
CA GLY A 43 7.18 -6.30 1.65
C GLY A 43 7.31 -4.81 1.34
N ALA A 44 6.50 -4.32 0.44
CA ALA A 44 6.58 -2.94 -0.05
C ALA A 44 6.56 -1.88 1.07
N VAL A 45 5.76 -2.10 2.11
CA VAL A 45 5.60 -1.14 3.21
C VAL A 45 6.77 -1.09 4.19
N SER A 46 7.68 -2.07 4.18
CA SER A 46 8.83 -2.08 5.10
C SER A 46 9.79 -0.93 4.87
N ASN A 47 9.87 -0.45 3.64
CA ASN A 47 10.76 0.62 3.22
C ASN A 47 10.08 1.99 3.16
N CYS A 48 8.81 2.06 3.56
CA CYS A 48 8.04 3.30 3.60
C CYS A 48 7.80 3.76 5.03
N PRO A 49 7.82 5.07 5.28
CA PRO A 49 7.13 5.60 6.42
C PRO A 49 5.64 5.34 6.19
N MET A 50 5.00 4.76 7.17
CA MET A 50 3.60 4.38 7.05
C MET A 50 2.78 5.08 8.11
N CYS A 51 1.61 5.49 7.71
CA CYS A 51 0.54 5.76 8.64
C CYS A 51 -0.45 4.58 8.61
N PHE A 52 -1.15 4.39 9.69
CA PHE A 52 -2.34 3.58 9.73
C PHE A 52 -3.52 4.40 10.24
N CYS A 53 -4.67 4.12 9.68
CA CYS A 53 -5.91 4.74 10.11
C CYS A 53 -6.66 3.78 11.02
N SER A 54 -7.19 4.29 12.12
CA SER A 54 -7.99 3.54 13.08
C SER A 54 -9.34 4.20 13.24
N THR A 55 -10.38 3.53 12.80
CA THR A 55 -11.75 3.96 13.07
C THR A 55 -12.13 3.52 14.49
N PRO A 56 -12.56 4.43 15.37
CA PRO A 56 -13.03 4.07 16.70
C PRO A 56 -14.15 3.01 16.65
N ASP A 57 -14.13 2.09 17.62
CA ASP A 57 -15.11 1.00 17.70
C ASP A 57 -16.47 1.49 18.25
N THR A 58 -17.04 2.45 17.55
CA THR A 58 -18.39 2.96 17.81
C THR A 58 -19.24 2.88 16.53
N PRO A 59 -20.55 2.58 16.65
CA PRO A 59 -21.42 2.51 15.48
C PRO A 59 -21.42 3.79 14.64
N GLN A 60 -21.36 4.95 15.29
CA GLN A 60 -21.36 6.24 14.61
C GLN A 60 -20.09 6.47 13.80
N ALA A 61 -18.91 6.20 14.39
CA ALA A 61 -17.64 6.36 13.71
C ALA A 61 -17.49 5.37 12.52
N GLN A 62 -17.90 4.12 12.74
CA GLN A 62 -17.87 3.10 11.69
C GLN A 62 -18.80 3.43 10.53
N LYS A 63 -20.00 3.95 10.82
CA LYS A 63 -20.93 4.41 9.78
C LYS A 63 -20.34 5.57 8.97
N SER A 64 -19.80 6.58 9.64
CA SER A 64 -19.15 7.73 8.98
C SER A 64 -18.02 7.29 8.08
N ALA A 65 -17.08 6.49 8.59
CA ALA A 65 -15.95 5.99 7.82
C ALA A 65 -16.38 5.13 6.61
N TYR A 66 -17.42 4.31 6.79
CA TYR A 66 -17.97 3.50 5.71
C TYR A 66 -18.56 4.37 4.59
N GLU A 67 -19.36 5.37 4.92
CA GLU A 67 -19.99 6.29 3.96
C GLU A 67 -18.94 7.09 3.19
N VAL A 68 -17.91 7.54 3.88
CA VAL A 68 -16.79 8.26 3.28
C VAL A 68 -16.04 7.38 2.28
N LEU A 69 -15.64 6.18 2.66
CA LEU A 69 -14.92 5.27 1.78
C LEU A 69 -15.78 4.80 0.59
N ALA A 70 -17.09 4.66 0.80
CA ALA A 70 -18.02 4.39 -0.29
C ALA A 70 -18.01 5.51 -1.34
N LYS A 71 -18.16 6.75 -0.90
CA LYS A 71 -18.09 7.93 -1.78
C LYS A 71 -16.75 8.06 -2.47
N PHE A 72 -15.64 7.91 -1.72
CA PHE A 72 -14.29 7.99 -2.25
C PHE A 72 -14.04 6.99 -3.38
N SER A 73 -14.57 5.77 -3.27
CA SER A 73 -14.50 4.74 -4.30
C SER A 73 -15.54 4.90 -5.40
N ASN A 74 -16.33 5.97 -5.42
CA ASN A 74 -17.50 6.12 -6.30
C ASN A 74 -18.44 4.89 -6.24
N TYR A 75 -18.59 4.28 -5.09
CA TYR A 75 -19.38 3.06 -4.84
C TYR A 75 -18.96 1.85 -5.68
N THR A 76 -17.74 1.84 -6.20
CA THR A 76 -17.21 0.73 -7.03
C THR A 76 -16.43 -0.30 -6.22
N ALA A 77 -16.03 0.02 -4.99
CA ALA A 77 -15.31 -0.89 -4.11
C ALA A 77 -16.21 -2.02 -3.58
N ASN A 78 -15.58 -3.11 -3.16
CA ASN A 78 -16.30 -4.16 -2.44
C ASN A 78 -16.66 -3.67 -1.03
N MET A 79 -17.90 -3.21 -0.88
CA MET A 79 -18.37 -2.61 0.36
C MET A 79 -18.38 -3.58 1.56
N GLY A 80 -18.48 -4.89 1.30
CA GLY A 80 -18.33 -5.90 2.34
C GLY A 80 -16.91 -6.01 2.91
N LEU A 81 -15.90 -5.80 2.06
CA LEU A 81 -14.50 -5.69 2.51
C LEU A 81 -14.25 -4.37 3.24
N ILE A 82 -14.75 -3.26 2.71
CA ILE A 82 -14.64 -1.93 3.36
C ILE A 82 -15.21 -1.98 4.78
N SER A 83 -16.40 -2.55 4.96
CA SER A 83 -17.03 -2.70 6.29
C SER A 83 -16.14 -3.45 7.27
N LYS A 84 -15.48 -4.53 6.81
CA LYS A 84 -14.54 -5.28 7.66
C LYS A 84 -13.30 -4.47 8.00
N VAL A 85 -12.71 -3.76 7.03
CA VAL A 85 -11.54 -2.91 7.27
C VAL A 85 -11.86 -1.84 8.30
N VAL A 86 -12.98 -1.12 8.13
CA VAL A 86 -13.45 -0.11 9.08
C VAL A 86 -13.60 -0.69 10.48
N LYS A 87 -14.31 -1.82 10.60
CA LYS A 87 -14.56 -2.46 11.89
C LYS A 87 -13.28 -2.90 12.60
N TYR A 88 -12.38 -3.55 11.89
CA TYR A 88 -11.19 -4.15 12.50
C TYR A 88 -10.01 -3.20 12.62
N SER A 89 -10.06 -2.01 12.01
CA SER A 89 -8.99 -1.01 12.13
C SER A 89 -8.83 -0.49 13.57
N SER A 90 -9.87 -0.53 14.38
CA SER A 90 -9.85 -0.12 15.79
C SER A 90 -8.86 -0.89 16.66
N MET A 91 -8.44 -2.08 16.21
CA MET A 91 -7.45 -2.88 16.94
C MET A 91 -5.99 -2.48 16.67
N PHE A 92 -5.72 -1.67 15.64
CA PHE A 92 -4.35 -1.32 15.27
C PHE A 92 -3.60 -0.51 16.32
N PRO A 93 -4.18 0.50 17.00
CA PRO A 93 -3.47 1.20 18.07
C PRO A 93 -2.98 0.28 19.18
N ASP A 94 -3.83 -0.63 19.65
CA ASP A 94 -3.42 -1.59 20.68
C ASP A 94 -2.30 -2.51 20.19
N LEU A 95 -2.40 -3.02 18.97
CA LEU A 95 -1.37 -3.87 18.39
C LEU A 95 -0.05 -3.10 18.26
N PHE A 96 -0.04 -1.96 17.59
CA PHE A 96 1.20 -1.24 17.29
C PHE A 96 1.80 -0.54 18.51
N LEU A 97 1.00 0.19 19.27
CA LEU A 97 1.51 1.02 20.37
C LEU A 97 1.80 0.18 21.62
N ASN A 98 0.85 -0.68 22.02
CA ASN A 98 0.95 -1.40 23.29
C ASN A 98 1.70 -2.74 23.12
N LYS A 99 1.24 -3.62 22.22
CA LYS A 99 1.82 -4.96 22.09
C LYS A 99 3.18 -4.96 21.41
N LEU A 100 3.35 -4.18 20.36
CA LEU A 100 4.60 -4.07 19.61
C LEU A 100 5.49 -2.93 20.10
N ASN A 101 5.01 -2.07 20.99
CA ASN A 101 5.74 -0.91 21.53
C ASN A 101 6.37 -0.04 20.42
N ILE A 102 5.58 0.24 19.38
CA ILE A 102 6.01 1.09 18.26
C ILE A 102 5.66 2.54 18.60
N LYS A 103 6.59 3.43 18.39
CA LYS A 103 6.33 4.87 18.47
C LYS A 103 5.57 5.31 17.22
N ALA A 104 4.31 5.64 17.40
CA ALA A 104 3.45 6.15 16.34
C ALA A 104 2.56 7.23 16.94
N PRO A 105 3.01 8.49 16.99
CA PRO A 105 2.18 9.58 17.48
C PRO A 105 0.94 9.71 16.57
N MET A 106 -0.17 10.04 17.19
CA MET A 106 -1.38 10.42 16.44
C MET A 106 -1.09 11.76 15.76
N VAL A 107 -1.14 11.77 14.44
CA VAL A 107 -0.79 12.95 13.64
C VAL A 107 -2.04 13.76 13.31
N VAL A 108 -3.19 13.10 13.22
CA VAL A 108 -4.46 13.72 12.88
C VAL A 108 -5.51 13.28 13.88
N SER A 109 -6.03 14.23 14.65
CA SER A 109 -7.17 14.05 15.54
C SER A 109 -8.48 14.38 14.81
N ARG A 110 -9.56 13.78 15.26
CA ARG A 110 -10.91 14.12 14.82
C ARG A 110 -11.44 15.42 15.43
N ASP A 111 -10.80 15.93 16.47
CA ASP A 111 -11.24 17.16 17.10
C ASP A 111 -10.98 18.34 16.15
N PRO A 112 -12.05 19.05 15.69
CA PRO A 112 -11.87 20.24 14.86
C PRO A 112 -11.00 21.32 15.50
N ALA A 113 -10.92 21.37 16.82
CA ALA A 113 -10.05 22.30 17.52
C ALA A 113 -8.55 22.02 17.32
N ASP A 114 -8.23 20.79 16.98
CA ASP A 114 -6.83 20.37 16.72
C ASP A 114 -6.38 20.67 15.28
N TYR A 115 -7.29 21.00 14.37
CA TYR A 115 -6.92 21.27 12.96
C TYR A 115 -5.88 22.36 12.77
N GLY A 116 -5.89 23.38 13.64
CA GLY A 116 -4.92 24.46 13.60
C GLY A 116 -3.51 24.08 14.06
N ASN A 117 -3.37 22.97 14.80
CA ASN A 117 -2.10 22.49 15.36
C ASN A 117 -1.52 21.29 14.60
N GLN A 118 -2.27 20.76 13.66
CA GLN A 118 -1.86 19.57 12.92
C GLN A 118 -1.01 19.97 11.73
N ARG A 119 0.25 19.59 11.79
CA ARG A 119 1.18 19.77 10.68
C ARG A 119 0.69 18.95 9.48
N GLY A 120 -0.10 19.59 8.67
CA GLY A 120 -0.32 19.43 7.24
C GLY A 120 -0.46 18.06 6.61
N TYR A 121 -0.75 16.96 7.33
CA TYR A 121 -1.00 15.71 6.66
C TYR A 121 -2.47 15.35 6.62
N THR A 122 -3.04 15.40 5.44
CA THR A 122 -4.48 15.36 5.23
C THR A 122 -5.00 14.05 4.62
N MET A 123 -4.23 12.95 4.63
CA MET A 123 -4.76 11.69 4.05
C MET A 123 -6.05 11.19 4.71
N GLY A 124 -6.28 11.50 5.98
CA GLY A 124 -7.51 11.12 6.67
C GLY A 124 -8.60 12.18 6.66
N HIS A 125 -8.24 13.45 6.42
CA HIS A 125 -9.17 14.57 6.38
C HIS A 125 -9.22 15.27 5.02
N ALA A 126 -8.42 14.81 4.09
CA ALA A 126 -8.49 15.27 2.72
C ALA A 126 -9.94 15.13 2.21
N ASN A 127 -10.52 16.21 1.75
CA ASN A 127 -11.90 16.26 1.28
C ASN A 127 -12.97 16.01 2.34
N GLY A 128 -12.70 16.29 3.61
CA GLY A 128 -13.64 16.01 4.68
C GLY A 128 -13.84 14.50 4.92
N LEU A 129 -12.84 13.70 4.59
CA LEU A 129 -12.84 12.26 4.79
C LEU A 129 -12.59 11.94 6.26
N ASP A 130 -13.62 11.83 7.06
CA ASP A 130 -13.53 11.37 8.44
C ASP A 130 -13.56 9.84 8.50
N VAL A 131 -12.42 9.21 8.23
CA VAL A 131 -12.27 7.74 8.30
C VAL A 131 -11.74 7.25 9.63
N GLY A 132 -11.19 8.13 10.46
CA GLY A 132 -10.63 7.77 11.78
C GLY A 132 -9.38 8.54 12.14
N ASP A 133 -8.79 8.14 13.26
CA ASP A 133 -7.53 8.69 13.74
C ASP A 133 -6.37 8.16 12.91
N ILE A 134 -5.41 9.02 12.61
CA ILE A 134 -4.21 8.64 11.84
C ILE A 134 -3.00 8.64 12.76
N TYR A 135 -2.31 7.52 12.76
CA TYR A 135 -1.08 7.29 13.49
C TYR A 135 0.07 7.16 12.51
N PHE A 136 1.12 7.90 12.71
CA PHE A 136 2.29 7.90 11.85
C PHE A 136 3.43 7.11 12.47
N ILE A 137 3.85 6.03 11.82
CA ILE A 137 4.98 5.23 12.26
C ILE A 137 6.26 5.86 11.73
N GLU A 138 7.04 6.44 12.63
CA GLU A 138 8.28 7.14 12.29
C GLU A 138 9.40 6.20 11.84
N GLY A 139 10.20 6.70 10.90
CA GLY A 139 11.44 6.06 10.45
C GLY A 139 11.27 5.12 9.27
N ARG A 140 12.41 4.80 8.65
CA ARG A 140 12.52 3.97 7.44
C ARG A 140 13.62 2.93 7.57
N GLY A 141 13.50 1.85 6.80
CA GLY A 141 14.52 0.83 6.68
C GLY A 141 14.59 -0.14 7.86
N GLN A 142 15.62 -0.97 7.86
CA GLN A 142 15.79 -2.01 8.87
C GLN A 142 15.95 -1.41 10.27
N GLY A 143 15.15 -1.90 11.22
CA GLY A 143 15.19 -1.44 12.60
C GLY A 143 14.35 -0.21 12.92
N HIS A 144 13.66 0.37 11.95
CA HIS A 144 12.80 1.54 12.13
C HIS A 144 11.43 1.36 11.46
N GLY A 145 10.48 2.22 11.78
CA GLY A 145 9.20 2.29 11.11
C GLY A 145 8.44 0.97 11.05
N MET A 146 7.82 0.70 9.91
CA MET A 146 7.08 -0.52 9.68
C MET A 146 7.98 -1.77 9.64
N ALA A 147 9.23 -1.66 9.22
CA ALA A 147 10.18 -2.78 9.26
C ALA A 147 10.41 -3.26 10.69
N LEU A 148 10.56 -2.34 11.65
CA LEU A 148 10.66 -2.68 13.07
C LEU A 148 9.36 -3.28 13.61
N ALA A 149 8.22 -2.74 13.22
CA ALA A 149 6.92 -3.28 13.63
C ALA A 149 6.74 -4.73 13.18
N LEU A 150 7.03 -5.02 11.90
CA LEU A 150 6.96 -6.37 11.35
C LEU A 150 7.98 -7.32 11.99
N LEU A 151 9.18 -6.85 12.31
CA LEU A 151 10.16 -7.64 13.05
C LEU A 151 9.64 -8.02 14.44
N ARG A 152 9.13 -7.06 15.20
CA ARG A 152 8.58 -7.31 16.55
C ARG A 152 7.36 -8.23 16.50
N LEU A 153 6.50 -8.02 15.49
CA LEU A 153 5.34 -8.89 15.28
C LEU A 153 5.78 -10.32 14.95
N ARG A 154 6.78 -10.52 14.09
CA ARG A 154 7.34 -11.84 13.82
C ARG A 154 7.84 -12.51 15.08
N LEU A 155 8.69 -11.83 15.85
CA LEU A 155 9.25 -12.38 17.10
C LEU A 155 8.16 -12.76 18.12
N MET A 156 7.08 -11.98 18.18
CA MET A 156 5.91 -12.30 19.01
C MET A 156 5.20 -13.56 18.50
N LEU A 157 4.98 -13.67 17.19
CA LEU A 157 4.30 -14.81 16.56
C LEU A 157 5.11 -16.11 16.66
N GLU A 158 6.43 -16.05 16.52
CA GLU A 158 7.31 -17.21 16.74
C GLU A 158 7.19 -17.76 18.16
N LYS A 159 7.10 -16.87 19.16
CA LYS A 159 6.85 -17.27 20.57
C LYS A 159 5.46 -17.91 20.75
N GLN A 160 4.51 -17.59 19.89
CA GLN A 160 3.16 -18.18 19.88
C GLN A 160 3.07 -19.45 19.00
N GLY A 161 4.19 -19.95 18.48
CA GLY A 161 4.26 -21.19 17.72
C GLY A 161 4.04 -21.05 16.22
N VAL A 162 3.99 -19.83 15.67
CA VAL A 162 3.95 -19.63 14.22
C VAL A 162 5.33 -19.90 13.63
N SER A 163 5.39 -20.72 12.60
CA SER A 163 6.63 -21.05 11.89
C SER A 163 6.86 -20.12 10.72
N PHE A 164 8.10 -19.67 10.53
CA PHE A 164 8.49 -18.83 9.39
C PHE A 164 9.53 -19.52 8.54
N TYR A 165 9.33 -19.52 7.22
CA TYR A 165 10.22 -20.06 6.21
C TYR A 165 10.61 -18.96 5.25
N PHE A 166 11.81 -18.41 5.44
CA PHE A 166 12.36 -17.36 4.58
C PHE A 166 13.11 -17.95 3.40
N SER A 167 13.29 -17.16 2.34
CA SER A 167 13.90 -17.60 1.07
C SER A 167 13.21 -18.86 0.51
N THR A 168 11.91 -18.96 0.73
CA THR A 168 11.10 -20.15 0.42
C THR A 168 9.83 -19.73 -0.34
N PRO A 169 9.96 -19.29 -1.61
CA PRO A 169 8.83 -18.83 -2.42
C PRO A 169 7.85 -19.98 -2.71
N ILE A 170 6.59 -19.76 -2.42
CA ILE A 170 5.50 -20.60 -2.95
C ILE A 170 5.26 -20.19 -4.40
N LYS A 171 5.23 -21.17 -5.31
CA LYS A 171 5.01 -20.94 -6.75
C LYS A 171 3.77 -21.65 -7.29
N LYS A 172 3.30 -22.70 -6.65
CA LYS A 172 2.13 -23.47 -7.11
C LYS A 172 1.20 -23.78 -5.94
N ILE A 173 -0.10 -23.79 -6.21
CA ILE A 173 -1.14 -24.20 -5.28
C ILE A 173 -1.65 -25.58 -5.71
N ILE A 174 -1.82 -26.50 -4.77
CA ILE A 174 -2.29 -27.86 -5.04
C ILE A 174 -3.76 -27.95 -4.65
N ARG A 175 -4.57 -28.49 -5.56
CA ARG A 175 -5.99 -28.80 -5.35
C ARG A 175 -6.23 -30.29 -5.50
N SER A 176 -7.19 -30.81 -4.75
CA SER A 176 -7.77 -32.12 -4.97
C SER A 176 -8.67 -32.11 -6.22
N GLU A 177 -9.06 -33.28 -6.69
CA GLU A 177 -10.06 -33.45 -7.76
C GLU A 177 -11.40 -32.77 -7.43
N SER A 178 -11.77 -32.73 -6.16
CA SER A 178 -12.97 -31.99 -5.70
C SER A 178 -12.81 -30.49 -5.70
N GLY A 179 -11.63 -29.95 -6.08
CA GLY A 179 -11.34 -28.52 -6.14
C GLY A 179 -10.89 -27.91 -4.81
N LYS A 180 -10.78 -28.66 -3.73
CA LYS A 180 -10.32 -28.17 -2.43
C LYS A 180 -8.81 -27.97 -2.47
N VAL A 181 -8.32 -26.85 -1.92
CA VAL A 181 -6.88 -26.64 -1.70
C VAL A 181 -6.38 -27.62 -0.64
N THR A 182 -5.32 -28.35 -0.97
CA THR A 182 -4.71 -29.38 -0.12
C THR A 182 -3.24 -29.09 0.19
N GLY A 183 -2.65 -28.09 -0.45
CA GLY A 183 -1.27 -27.73 -0.24
C GLY A 183 -0.72 -26.76 -1.25
N ALA A 184 0.59 -26.67 -1.27
CA ALA A 184 1.35 -25.83 -2.19
C ALA A 184 2.73 -26.43 -2.46
N ILE A 185 3.41 -25.96 -3.49
CA ILE A 185 4.84 -26.22 -3.75
C ILE A 185 5.60 -24.92 -3.53
N ALA A 186 6.62 -25.01 -2.70
CA ALA A 186 7.62 -23.99 -2.51
C ALA A 186 9.01 -24.50 -2.96
N TYR A 187 9.96 -23.59 -3.08
CA TYR A 187 11.31 -23.92 -3.52
C TYR A 187 12.34 -23.41 -2.52
N GLU A 188 13.40 -24.17 -2.30
CA GLU A 188 14.60 -23.72 -1.60
C GLU A 188 15.52 -22.91 -2.55
N LYS A 189 16.56 -22.30 -2.03
CA LYS A 189 17.50 -21.50 -2.83
C LYS A 189 18.24 -22.30 -3.90
N ASP A 190 18.44 -23.60 -3.66
CA ASP A 190 19.09 -24.52 -4.59
C ASP A 190 18.11 -25.07 -5.66
N GLY A 191 16.85 -24.64 -5.64
CA GLY A 191 15.82 -25.08 -6.56
C GLY A 191 15.12 -26.39 -6.13
N SER A 192 15.46 -26.97 -5.00
CA SER A 192 14.78 -28.16 -4.50
C SER A 192 13.35 -27.85 -4.06
N GLU A 193 12.43 -28.78 -4.35
CA GLU A 193 11.01 -28.64 -4.05
C GLU A 193 10.69 -28.99 -2.60
N ILE A 194 9.84 -28.16 -2.00
CA ILE A 194 9.20 -28.41 -0.72
C ILE A 194 7.71 -28.59 -0.97
N GLN A 195 7.17 -29.71 -0.58
CA GLN A 195 5.73 -29.93 -0.56
C GLN A 195 5.15 -29.39 0.76
N ILE A 196 4.21 -28.48 0.66
CA ILE A 196 3.43 -27.97 1.79
C ILE A 196 2.09 -28.69 1.78
N GLN A 197 1.75 -29.35 2.87
CA GLN A 197 0.44 -29.96 3.09
C GLN A 197 -0.32 -29.09 4.09
N CYS A 198 -1.47 -28.55 3.68
CA CYS A 198 -2.29 -27.66 4.50
C CYS A 198 -3.77 -27.81 4.18
N SER A 199 -4.60 -27.47 5.14
CA SER A 199 -6.07 -27.43 4.98
C SER A 199 -6.57 -26.12 4.38
N ALA A 200 -5.78 -25.04 4.49
CA ALA A 200 -6.05 -23.74 3.92
C ALA A 200 -4.76 -23.00 3.55
N LEU A 201 -4.83 -22.18 2.51
CA LEU A 201 -3.75 -21.30 2.08
C LEU A 201 -4.27 -19.87 2.01
N ILE A 202 -3.60 -18.96 2.70
CA ILE A 202 -3.83 -17.52 2.59
C ILE A 202 -2.79 -16.93 1.63
N VAL A 203 -3.24 -16.31 0.56
CA VAL A 203 -2.37 -15.64 -0.41
C VAL A 203 -2.25 -14.16 -0.04
N ALA A 204 -1.07 -13.75 0.41
CA ALA A 204 -0.74 -12.41 0.86
C ALA A 204 0.57 -11.90 0.22
N SER A 205 0.81 -12.29 -1.03
CA SER A 205 2.06 -12.06 -1.78
C SER A 205 2.25 -10.65 -2.33
N GLY A 206 1.33 -9.74 -2.06
CA GLY A 206 1.37 -8.37 -2.55
C GLY A 206 0.82 -8.20 -3.97
N GLY A 207 1.23 -7.13 -4.64
CA GLY A 207 0.72 -6.73 -5.95
C GLY A 207 1.55 -7.23 -7.14
N ILE A 208 1.48 -6.45 -8.22
CA ILE A 208 2.10 -6.77 -9.52
C ILE A 208 3.03 -5.65 -10.04
N SER A 209 3.21 -4.59 -9.28
CA SER A 209 3.90 -3.37 -9.75
C SER A 209 5.37 -3.59 -10.18
N GLY A 210 5.99 -4.69 -9.75
CA GLY A 210 7.32 -5.09 -10.18
C GLY A 210 7.35 -5.98 -11.43
N ASN A 211 6.19 -6.36 -11.96
CA ASN A 211 6.08 -7.26 -13.10
C ASN A 211 5.51 -6.55 -14.32
N ILE A 212 6.40 -5.94 -15.11
CA ILE A 212 6.04 -5.15 -16.30
C ILE A 212 5.27 -5.99 -17.31
N GLU A 213 5.69 -7.22 -17.56
CA GLU A 213 5.05 -8.10 -18.54
C GLU A 213 3.61 -8.43 -18.12
N MET A 214 3.42 -8.72 -16.84
CA MET A 214 2.09 -8.96 -16.30
C MET A 214 1.22 -7.71 -16.34
N MET A 215 1.77 -6.53 -16.10
CA MET A 215 1.05 -5.26 -16.23
C MET A 215 0.64 -4.98 -17.68
N LYS A 216 1.46 -5.32 -18.66
CA LYS A 216 1.13 -5.23 -20.09
C LYS A 216 0.02 -6.21 -20.45
N GLU A 217 0.19 -7.48 -20.08
CA GLU A 217 -0.79 -8.55 -20.33
C GLU A 217 -2.17 -8.19 -19.79
N LEU A 218 -2.22 -7.54 -18.65
CA LEU A 218 -3.45 -7.09 -18.01
C LEU A 218 -3.99 -5.75 -18.54
N GLY A 219 -3.33 -5.18 -19.57
CA GLY A 219 -3.74 -3.94 -20.20
C GLY A 219 -3.55 -2.69 -19.33
N VAL A 220 -2.79 -2.81 -18.27
CA VAL A 220 -2.51 -1.72 -17.34
C VAL A 220 -1.43 -0.79 -17.88
N LEU A 221 -0.41 -1.35 -18.54
CA LEU A 221 0.62 -0.62 -19.27
C LEU A 221 0.26 -0.61 -20.76
N LYS A 222 0.01 0.57 -21.30
CA LYS A 222 -0.10 0.76 -22.75
C LYS A 222 1.31 0.91 -23.34
N THR A 223 1.50 0.48 -24.59
CA THR A 223 2.78 0.44 -25.30
C THR A 223 3.58 1.74 -25.22
N LYS A 224 2.90 2.89 -25.34
CA LYS A 224 3.54 4.20 -25.22
C LYS A 224 4.13 4.51 -23.83
N TYR A 225 3.67 3.81 -22.80
CA TYR A 225 4.19 3.96 -21.44
C TYR A 225 5.35 3.00 -21.18
N GLU A 226 5.44 1.93 -21.96
CA GLU A 226 6.54 0.98 -21.92
C GLU A 226 7.85 1.60 -22.36
N GLU A 227 7.83 2.32 -23.48
CA GLU A 227 9.01 3.03 -23.97
C GLU A 227 9.53 4.02 -22.93
N ALA A 228 8.63 4.83 -22.36
CA ALA A 228 8.99 5.78 -21.34
C ALA A 228 9.50 5.12 -20.03
N TYR A 229 9.04 3.93 -19.70
CA TYR A 229 9.55 3.16 -18.57
C TYR A 229 10.97 2.61 -18.85
N ARG A 230 11.22 2.10 -20.06
CA ARG A 230 12.53 1.59 -20.48
C ARG A 230 13.59 2.68 -20.57
N ASP A 231 13.21 3.86 -21.01
CA ASP A 231 14.13 5.00 -21.17
C ASP A 231 14.38 5.77 -19.87
N GLY A 232 13.99 5.20 -18.72
CA GLY A 232 14.05 5.92 -17.44
C GLY A 232 13.07 7.07 -17.37
N GLY A 233 12.06 7.05 -18.21
CA GLY A 233 11.02 8.07 -18.28
C GLY A 233 10.13 8.08 -17.06
N GLN A 234 9.58 9.22 -16.77
CA GLN A 234 8.85 9.63 -15.55
C GLN A 234 7.52 8.90 -15.27
N VAL A 235 7.27 7.71 -15.81
CA VAL A 235 5.91 7.17 -15.83
C VAL A 235 5.56 6.29 -14.65
N MET A 236 6.54 5.67 -14.03
CA MET A 236 6.29 4.79 -12.91
C MET A 236 7.46 4.77 -11.95
N ILE A 237 7.22 5.26 -10.76
CA ILE A 237 8.01 4.87 -9.61
C ILE A 237 7.30 3.63 -9.08
N THR A 238 7.86 2.46 -9.33
CA THR A 238 7.44 1.29 -8.60
C THR A 238 7.95 1.44 -7.18
N PHE A 239 7.06 1.36 -6.23
CA PHE A 239 7.41 1.33 -4.83
C PHE A 239 8.45 0.25 -4.57
N PRO A 240 9.38 0.51 -3.65
CA PRO A 240 10.77 0.24 -3.83
C PRO A 240 10.99 -1.21 -4.20
N ASP A 241 11.82 -1.39 -5.18
CA ASP A 241 12.44 -2.66 -5.53
C ASP A 241 11.46 -3.81 -5.75
N SER A 242 10.43 -3.53 -6.52
CA SER A 242 9.69 -4.53 -7.30
C SER A 242 9.48 -5.91 -6.65
N CYS A 243 9.35 -5.97 -5.31
CA CYS A 243 9.03 -7.23 -4.65
C CYS A 243 7.64 -7.79 -5.04
N GLN A 244 6.85 -7.01 -5.77
CA GLN A 244 5.48 -7.32 -6.17
C GLN A 244 5.46 -7.90 -7.59
N GLU A 245 5.75 -9.18 -7.73
CA GLU A 245 5.87 -9.85 -9.03
C GLU A 245 4.62 -10.62 -9.47
N GLY A 246 3.56 -10.58 -8.67
CA GLY A 246 2.30 -11.24 -8.99
C GLY A 246 2.33 -12.76 -8.78
N ASP A 247 3.24 -13.29 -8.00
CA ASP A 247 3.37 -14.72 -7.76
C ASP A 247 2.07 -15.36 -7.26
N GLY A 248 1.42 -14.73 -6.27
CA GLY A 248 0.17 -15.26 -5.73
C GLY A 248 -0.99 -15.16 -6.71
N GLN A 249 -1.08 -14.08 -7.46
CA GLN A 249 -2.11 -13.92 -8.50
C GLN A 249 -1.98 -15.01 -9.55
N LYS A 250 -0.76 -15.24 -10.06
CA LYS A 250 -0.49 -16.31 -11.02
C LYS A 250 -0.90 -17.68 -10.49
N ALA A 251 -0.43 -18.01 -9.28
CA ALA A 251 -0.73 -19.29 -8.65
C ALA A 251 -2.25 -19.51 -8.42
N VAL A 252 -3.00 -18.46 -8.09
CA VAL A 252 -4.46 -18.52 -7.93
C VAL A 252 -5.16 -18.68 -9.29
N TRP A 253 -4.71 -17.97 -10.32
CA TRP A 253 -5.32 -18.07 -11.65
C TRP A 253 -5.07 -19.43 -12.30
N GLU A 254 -3.89 -20.02 -12.12
CA GLU A 254 -3.56 -21.36 -12.60
C GLU A 254 -4.51 -22.45 -12.06
N ILE A 255 -5.04 -22.25 -10.87
CA ILE A 255 -6.02 -23.16 -10.28
C ILE A 255 -7.48 -22.75 -10.52
N GLY A 256 -7.73 -21.81 -11.43
CA GLY A 256 -9.08 -21.37 -11.84
C GLY A 256 -9.66 -20.23 -11.00
N GLY A 257 -8.84 -19.51 -10.24
CA GLY A 257 -9.26 -18.28 -9.56
C GLY A 257 -9.68 -17.22 -10.59
N LYS A 258 -10.74 -16.49 -10.28
CA LYS A 258 -11.24 -15.43 -11.17
C LYS A 258 -10.39 -14.17 -11.03
N ARG A 259 -10.13 -13.54 -12.17
CA ARG A 259 -9.54 -12.21 -12.21
C ARG A 259 -10.61 -11.19 -11.86
N ALA A 260 -10.34 -10.32 -10.90
CA ALA A 260 -11.13 -9.11 -10.66
C ALA A 260 -10.54 -7.95 -11.48
N GLY A 261 -11.25 -6.84 -11.57
CA GLY A 261 -10.72 -5.63 -12.20
C GLY A 261 -9.44 -5.18 -11.50
N ILE A 262 -8.42 -4.85 -12.27
CA ILE A 262 -7.17 -4.31 -11.75
C ILE A 262 -7.22 -2.81 -11.90
N VAL A 263 -7.09 -2.11 -10.78
CA VAL A 263 -6.89 -0.67 -10.75
C VAL A 263 -5.45 -0.44 -10.31
N ILE A 264 -4.71 0.29 -11.12
CA ILE A 264 -3.44 0.86 -10.67
C ILE A 264 -3.73 2.24 -10.15
N SER A 265 -3.44 2.43 -8.88
CA SER A 265 -3.32 3.75 -8.28
C SER A 265 -1.93 4.27 -8.60
N ALA A 266 -1.85 5.40 -9.26
CA ALA A 266 -0.63 6.14 -9.42
C ALA A 266 -0.69 7.36 -8.50
N ASP A 267 0.33 7.56 -7.70
CA ASP A 267 0.54 8.81 -7.00
C ASP A 267 1.07 9.84 -8.00
N PRO A 268 0.50 11.03 -8.12
CA PRO A 268 1.09 12.07 -8.95
C PRO A 268 2.39 12.49 -8.30
N GLN A 269 3.47 12.21 -8.98
CA GLN A 269 4.78 12.64 -8.53
C GLN A 269 5.28 13.70 -9.50
N VAL A 270 5.52 14.88 -8.96
CA VAL A 270 6.13 15.97 -9.71
C VAL A 270 7.60 16.00 -9.32
N PRO A 271 8.49 15.53 -10.19
CA PRO A 271 9.92 15.61 -9.91
C PRO A 271 10.36 17.07 -9.87
N ASN A 272 11.35 17.36 -9.04
CA ASN A 272 12.04 18.64 -9.13
C ASN A 272 12.57 18.85 -10.55
N PRO A 273 12.56 20.07 -11.07
CA PRO A 273 13.21 20.38 -12.32
C PRO A 273 14.66 19.84 -12.34
N GLY A 274 14.98 19.03 -13.34
CA GLY A 274 16.32 18.42 -13.48
C GLY A 274 16.50 17.06 -12.82
N VAL A 275 15.55 16.57 -12.04
CA VAL A 275 15.58 15.20 -11.49
C VAL A 275 14.90 14.26 -12.48
N ARG A 276 15.66 13.34 -13.07
CA ARG A 276 15.07 12.22 -13.81
C ARG A 276 14.54 11.21 -12.83
N VAL A 277 13.26 10.94 -12.89
CA VAL A 277 12.60 9.95 -12.07
C VAL A 277 12.58 8.62 -12.82
N GLY A 278 13.17 7.61 -12.24
CA GLY A 278 13.21 6.25 -12.78
C GLY A 278 12.94 5.22 -11.70
N PRO A 279 12.96 3.92 -12.06
CA PRO A 279 12.63 2.85 -11.12
C PRO A 279 13.47 2.84 -9.82
N ASN A 280 14.65 3.41 -9.87
CA ASN A 280 15.58 3.48 -8.73
C ASN A 280 15.68 4.88 -8.10
N THR A 281 14.78 5.80 -8.47
CA THR A 281 14.81 7.14 -7.90
C THR A 281 14.31 7.07 -6.46
N PRO A 282 15.07 7.59 -5.47
CA PRO A 282 14.59 7.66 -4.10
C PRO A 282 13.27 8.40 -4.04
N TRP A 283 12.30 7.85 -3.33
CA TRP A 283 10.96 8.40 -3.23
C TRP A 283 10.93 9.86 -2.73
N LEU A 284 11.83 10.22 -1.82
CA LEU A 284 12.04 11.60 -1.37
C LEU A 284 12.37 12.56 -2.49
N ALA A 285 13.23 12.17 -3.42
CA ALA A 285 13.62 13.04 -4.54
C ALA A 285 12.45 13.27 -5.50
N ALA A 286 11.49 12.34 -5.55
CA ALA A 286 10.33 12.42 -6.40
C ALA A 286 9.16 13.22 -5.79
N ASN A 287 9.14 13.40 -4.47
CA ASN A 287 7.97 13.98 -3.76
C ASN A 287 8.18 15.40 -3.22
N GLN A 288 9.28 16.05 -3.52
CA GLN A 288 9.56 17.39 -2.99
C GLN A 288 8.55 18.47 -3.38
N THR A 289 7.77 18.22 -4.44
CA THR A 289 6.75 19.15 -4.92
C THR A 289 5.32 18.72 -4.62
N LYS A 290 5.14 17.70 -3.78
CA LYS A 290 3.82 17.16 -3.46
C LYS A 290 2.87 18.21 -2.86
N ILE A 291 3.40 19.12 -2.07
CA ILE A 291 2.64 20.24 -1.50
C ILE A 291 1.90 21.02 -2.59
N ILE A 292 2.59 21.36 -3.69
CA ILE A 292 1.99 22.14 -4.77
C ILE A 292 0.94 21.31 -5.50
N THR A 293 1.17 20.02 -5.68
CA THR A 293 0.25 19.13 -6.39
C THR A 293 -1.02 18.80 -5.62
N GLU A 294 -1.02 18.97 -4.32
CA GLU A 294 -2.19 18.72 -3.46
C GLU A 294 -3.08 19.95 -3.28
N GLN A 295 -2.65 21.11 -3.77
CA GLN A 295 -3.43 22.33 -3.66
C GLN A 295 -4.48 22.44 -4.77
N PRO A 296 -5.62 23.09 -4.50
CA PRO A 296 -6.71 23.26 -5.45
C PRO A 296 -6.45 24.36 -6.48
N TYR A 297 -5.24 24.41 -7.04
CA TYR A 297 -4.87 25.39 -8.04
C TYR A 297 -5.27 24.96 -9.45
N LEU A 298 -5.50 25.92 -10.33
CA LEU A 298 -5.84 25.70 -11.72
C LEU A 298 -4.81 24.78 -12.40
N ARG A 299 -5.31 23.69 -12.98
CA ARG A 299 -4.52 22.74 -13.75
C ARG A 299 -4.95 22.74 -15.21
N VAL A 300 -3.98 22.98 -16.07
CA VAL A 300 -4.19 22.97 -17.53
C VAL A 300 -3.28 21.95 -18.20
N ASN A 301 -3.74 21.42 -19.33
CA ASN A 301 -2.94 20.55 -20.17
C ASN A 301 -1.99 21.37 -21.06
N GLU A 302 -1.23 20.68 -21.93
CA GLU A 302 -0.31 21.31 -22.89
C GLU A 302 -0.97 22.26 -23.90
N LEU A 303 -2.29 22.21 -24.03
CA LEU A 303 -3.08 23.13 -24.85
C LEU A 303 -3.68 24.29 -24.07
N GLY A 304 -3.30 24.45 -22.81
CA GLY A 304 -3.83 25.47 -21.90
C GLY A 304 -5.28 25.22 -21.49
N LYS A 305 -5.82 24.02 -21.70
CA LYS A 305 -7.20 23.68 -21.34
C LYS A 305 -7.27 23.05 -19.97
N ARG A 306 -8.17 23.54 -19.12
CA ARG A 306 -8.53 22.92 -17.86
C ARG A 306 -9.08 21.51 -18.10
N PHE A 307 -8.67 20.51 -17.31
CA PHE A 307 -9.01 19.12 -17.54
C PHE A 307 -9.46 18.35 -16.28
N ILE A 308 -9.44 18.99 -15.13
CA ILE A 308 -9.80 18.38 -13.85
C ILE A 308 -10.59 19.37 -12.98
N ASN A 309 -11.42 18.87 -12.09
CA ASN A 309 -11.97 19.65 -10.99
C ASN A 309 -10.93 19.71 -9.87
N GLU A 310 -10.45 20.90 -9.55
CA GLU A 310 -9.39 21.14 -8.57
C GLU A 310 -9.82 20.82 -7.13
N GLU A 311 -11.12 20.78 -6.82
CA GLU A 311 -11.61 20.28 -5.53
C GLU A 311 -11.20 18.85 -5.25
N MET A 312 -10.87 18.09 -6.31
CA MET A 312 -10.36 16.73 -6.20
C MET A 312 -8.85 16.67 -5.95
N SER A 313 -8.19 17.80 -5.68
CA SER A 313 -6.73 17.87 -5.52
C SER A 313 -6.18 16.92 -4.47
N ASN A 314 -6.96 16.59 -3.47
CA ASN A 314 -6.58 15.61 -2.44
C ASN A 314 -6.85 14.14 -2.85
N ASN A 315 -7.43 13.90 -4.02
CA ASN A 315 -7.60 12.55 -4.55
C ASN A 315 -6.48 12.24 -5.54
N HIS A 316 -5.36 11.77 -5.03
CA HIS A 316 -4.16 11.45 -5.83
C HIS A 316 -4.46 10.56 -7.04
N THR A 317 -5.31 9.56 -6.86
CA THR A 317 -5.69 8.64 -7.95
C THR A 317 -6.46 9.36 -9.05
N ALA A 318 -7.36 10.27 -8.69
CA ALA A 318 -8.12 11.04 -9.66
C ALA A 318 -7.22 12.00 -10.43
N ILE A 319 -6.30 12.70 -9.75
CA ILE A 319 -5.34 13.59 -10.36
C ILE A 319 -4.46 12.85 -11.36
N SER A 320 -3.80 11.77 -10.92
CA SER A 320 -2.90 11.00 -11.78
C SER A 320 -3.61 10.42 -12.99
N THR A 321 -4.80 9.87 -12.80
CA THR A 321 -5.61 9.35 -13.88
C THR A 321 -6.00 10.44 -14.87
N SER A 322 -6.34 11.62 -14.38
CA SER A 322 -6.71 12.77 -15.21
C SER A 322 -5.52 13.30 -16.00
N ILE A 323 -4.34 13.40 -15.39
CA ILE A 323 -3.10 13.80 -16.08
C ILE A 323 -2.79 12.81 -17.20
N ILE A 324 -2.82 11.51 -16.93
CA ILE A 324 -2.51 10.48 -17.91
C ILE A 324 -3.50 10.47 -19.08
N ARG A 325 -4.77 10.73 -18.83
CA ARG A 325 -5.83 10.68 -19.84
C ARG A 325 -5.86 11.92 -20.73
N ASN A 326 -5.57 13.08 -20.18
CA ASN A 326 -5.82 14.37 -20.82
C ASN A 326 -4.56 15.07 -21.34
N ASN A 327 -3.37 14.49 -21.10
CA ASN A 327 -2.10 15.10 -21.52
C ASN A 327 -1.28 14.08 -22.31
N THR A 328 -0.82 14.48 -23.50
CA THR A 328 0.03 13.62 -24.33
C THR A 328 1.44 13.51 -23.77
N ASN A 329 1.94 14.59 -23.17
CA ASN A 329 3.29 14.68 -22.57
C ASN A 329 3.31 14.20 -21.12
N ARG A 330 2.17 13.75 -20.56
CA ARG A 330 2.04 13.34 -19.15
C ARG A 330 2.45 14.43 -18.15
N ALA A 331 2.42 15.65 -18.58
CA ALA A 331 2.68 16.83 -17.79
C ALA A 331 1.41 17.65 -17.69
N CYS A 332 1.18 18.26 -16.56
CA CYS A 332 0.20 19.32 -16.41
C CYS A 332 0.93 20.57 -15.93
N TYR A 333 0.32 21.70 -16.21
CA TYR A 333 0.83 22.99 -15.78
C TYR A 333 -0.11 23.53 -14.71
N MET A 334 0.47 24.01 -13.63
CA MET A 334 -0.25 24.71 -12.58
C MET A 334 0.15 26.16 -12.59
N SER A 335 -0.84 27.04 -12.50
CA SER A 335 -0.61 28.47 -12.39
C SER A 335 -0.86 28.88 -10.95
N VAL A 336 0.13 29.50 -10.34
CA VAL A 336 0.07 30.14 -9.04
C VAL A 336 0.62 31.56 -9.18
N ASP A 337 0.05 32.51 -8.48
CA ASP A 337 0.62 33.85 -8.38
C ASP A 337 1.76 33.88 -7.33
N GLU A 338 2.47 35.00 -7.31
CA GLU A 338 3.63 35.16 -6.43
C GLU A 338 3.24 35.15 -4.95
N ASP A 339 2.11 35.76 -4.61
CA ASP A 339 1.58 35.78 -3.23
C ASP A 339 1.24 34.39 -2.75
N THR A 340 0.65 33.57 -3.60
CA THR A 340 0.38 32.15 -3.32
C THR A 340 1.67 31.34 -3.12
N ALA A 341 2.65 31.55 -3.99
CA ALA A 341 3.95 30.88 -3.87
C ALA A 341 4.66 31.25 -2.56
N GLN A 342 4.63 32.53 -2.20
CA GLN A 342 5.17 33.01 -0.93
C GLN A 342 4.43 32.43 0.27
N SER A 343 3.09 32.44 0.27
CA SER A 343 2.29 31.86 1.34
C SER A 343 2.56 30.38 1.55
N LEU A 344 2.80 29.64 0.45
CA LEU A 344 3.19 28.23 0.55
C LEU A 344 4.57 28.05 1.19
N ALA A 345 5.54 28.89 0.82
CA ALA A 345 6.87 28.85 1.37
C ALA A 345 6.84 29.16 2.89
N GLU A 346 6.13 30.21 3.27
CA GLU A 346 5.94 30.60 4.67
C GLU A 346 5.20 29.50 5.45
N GLY A 347 4.20 28.85 4.86
CA GLY A 347 3.49 27.73 5.45
C GLY A 347 4.38 26.53 5.69
N VAL A 348 5.34 26.25 4.80
CA VAL A 348 6.36 25.20 4.98
C VAL A 348 7.28 25.54 6.15
N GLU A 349 7.81 26.76 6.22
CA GLU A 349 8.69 27.22 7.28
C GLU A 349 7.98 27.23 8.65
N ALA A 350 6.72 27.66 8.68
CA ALA A 350 5.90 27.66 9.88
C ALA A 350 5.41 26.26 10.30
N GLY A 351 5.56 25.26 9.42
CA GLY A 351 5.13 23.89 9.68
C GLY A 351 3.62 23.66 9.52
N TYR A 352 2.88 24.59 8.94
CA TYR A 352 1.47 24.39 8.57
C TYR A 352 1.29 23.56 7.32
N VAL A 353 2.29 23.60 6.44
CA VAL A 353 2.35 22.78 5.23
C VAL A 353 3.52 21.85 5.42
N SER A 354 3.27 20.58 5.64
CA SER A 354 4.37 19.63 5.84
C SER A 354 4.68 18.90 4.55
N PHE A 355 5.98 18.76 4.30
CA PHE A 355 6.44 17.62 3.53
C PHE A 355 6.12 16.37 4.31
N ILE A 356 5.42 15.46 3.70
CA ILE A 356 5.06 14.20 4.32
C ILE A 356 6.28 13.32 4.61
N PHE A 357 7.45 13.75 4.34
CA PHE A 357 8.63 12.89 4.57
C PHE A 357 9.89 13.70 4.80
#